data_cee9e6127ccdfdc4c713c3ac56d9a53a
#
_entry.id   cee9e6127ccdfdc4c713c3ac56d9a53a
#
_cell.length_a   1.000
_cell.length_b   1.000
_cell.length_c   1.000
_cell.angle_alpha   90.00
_cell.angle_beta   90.00
_cell.angle_gamma   90.00
#
_symmetry.space_group_name_H-M   'P 1'
#
loop_
_entity.id
_entity.type
_entity.pdbx_description
1 polymer ?
#
loop_
_entity_poly.entity_id
_entity_poly.type
_entity_poly.pdbx_seq_one_letter_code
_entity_poly.pdbx_strand_id
1 'polypeptide(L)'
;MHNRYANVPSPFERIKAIRFLAAQGIYVIARIQPLFPNYLDEIRNTLIPSLGEAGVKHIILEFLKLPVEMTLGRSKELFDALNWDGIEFYKQMCAERNGREWMLPAKVKWELLQPLIEQIHQYGMTYGAGDYGLNHLGDTDCCCGLDKIEGFSNWNHNNFSNWIKNTRTNVIIFNKVVQEMIPSQSIRMYINSHSRISGDNTIYNYLKDKWNRPGTTNAPDAFLGVEWKGDFDEEGNCVYYKSN
;
A
#
# COMPACT_ATOMS: atom_id res chain seq x y z
N MET A 1 -5.43 -8.52 27.25
CA MET A 1 -4.89 -7.36 26.50
C MET A 1 -5.67 -6.04 26.63
N HIS A 2 -6.90 -6.04 27.15
CA HIS A 2 -7.77 -4.84 27.18
C HIS A 2 -7.32 -3.68 28.09
N ASN A 3 -6.50 -3.91 29.09
CA ASN A 3 -6.23 -2.90 30.12
C ASN A 3 -5.08 -1.90 29.84
N ARG A 4 -4.34 -2.01 28.75
CA ARG A 4 -3.22 -1.10 28.45
C ARG A 4 -3.57 0.11 27.56
N TYR A 5 -4.75 0.11 26.97
CA TYR A 5 -5.24 1.21 26.10
C TYR A 5 -6.61 1.70 26.60
N ALA A 6 -6.61 2.25 27.79
CA ALA A 6 -7.83 2.63 28.53
C ALA A 6 -8.80 3.58 27.79
N ASN A 7 -8.41 4.15 26.64
CA ASN A 7 -9.22 5.11 25.88
C ASN A 7 -9.53 4.68 24.45
N VAL A 8 -9.32 3.41 24.10
CA VAL A 8 -9.59 2.93 22.74
C VAL A 8 -10.84 2.04 22.76
N PRO A 9 -11.85 2.27 21.89
CA PRO A 9 -13.02 1.41 21.79
C PRO A 9 -12.64 -0.05 21.56
N SER A 10 -13.34 -0.97 22.21
CA SER A 10 -13.13 -2.40 22.02
C SER A 10 -13.41 -2.83 20.56
N PRO A 11 -12.85 -3.95 20.09
CA PRO A 11 -13.18 -4.49 18.77
C PRO A 11 -14.70 -4.65 18.56
N PHE A 12 -15.42 -5.10 19.58
CA PHE A 12 -16.86 -5.23 19.53
C PHE A 12 -17.58 -3.89 19.30
N GLU A 13 -17.20 -2.85 20.02
CA GLU A 13 -17.77 -1.51 19.85
C GLU A 13 -17.48 -0.94 18.44
N ARG A 14 -16.29 -1.20 17.90
CA ARG A 14 -15.94 -0.81 16.53
C ARG A 14 -16.79 -1.54 15.48
N ILE A 15 -16.97 -2.85 15.61
CA ILE A 15 -17.86 -3.63 14.72
C ILE A 15 -19.30 -3.15 14.82
N LYS A 16 -19.78 -2.84 16.03
CA LYS A 16 -21.12 -2.27 16.24
C LYS A 16 -21.27 -0.91 15.53
N ALA A 17 -20.28 -0.04 15.64
CA ALA A 17 -20.29 1.25 14.94
C ALA A 17 -20.27 1.08 13.42
N ILE A 18 -19.45 0.18 12.89
CA ILE A 18 -19.41 -0.18 11.45
C ILE A 18 -20.80 -0.62 10.98
N ARG A 19 -21.42 -1.56 11.68
CA ARG A 19 -22.77 -2.07 11.35
C ARG A 19 -23.81 -0.96 11.35
N PHE A 20 -23.76 -0.06 12.33
CA PHE A 20 -24.66 1.09 12.39
C PHE A 20 -24.50 2.01 11.19
N LEU A 21 -23.25 2.38 10.83
CA LEU A 21 -22.96 3.25 9.69
C LEU A 21 -23.36 2.60 8.37
N ALA A 22 -23.03 1.33 8.17
CA ALA A 22 -23.39 0.60 6.97
C ALA A 22 -24.92 0.49 6.80
N ALA A 23 -25.67 0.30 7.89
CA ALA A 23 -27.12 0.28 7.86
C ALA A 23 -27.76 1.63 7.48
N GLN A 24 -27.02 2.74 7.60
CA GLN A 24 -27.43 4.06 7.13
C GLN A 24 -27.04 4.31 5.66
N GLY A 25 -26.53 3.31 4.94
CA GLY A 25 -26.09 3.44 3.56
C GLY A 25 -24.72 4.08 3.40
N ILE A 26 -23.97 4.28 4.48
CA ILE A 26 -22.62 4.87 4.42
C ILE A 26 -21.65 3.82 3.87
N TYR A 27 -20.84 4.22 2.89
CA TYR A 27 -19.76 3.38 2.36
C TYR A 27 -18.64 3.25 3.40
N VAL A 28 -18.57 2.11 4.07
CA VAL A 28 -17.61 1.87 5.16
C VAL A 28 -16.39 1.14 4.62
N ILE A 29 -15.21 1.68 4.94
CA ILE A 29 -13.90 1.13 4.62
C ILE A 29 -13.23 0.69 5.92
N ALA A 30 -12.70 -0.52 5.98
CA ALA A 30 -11.87 -0.98 7.07
C ALA A 30 -10.40 -0.94 6.68
N ARG A 31 -9.56 -0.34 7.54
CA ARG A 31 -8.11 -0.34 7.39
C ARG A 31 -7.48 -1.17 8.49
N ILE A 32 -6.79 -2.25 8.10
CA ILE A 32 -6.01 -3.11 8.99
C ILE A 32 -4.54 -2.72 8.84
N GLN A 33 -4.11 -1.83 9.73
CA GLN A 33 -2.77 -1.27 9.76
C GLN A 33 -2.37 -0.97 11.22
N PRO A 34 -1.24 -1.49 11.70
CA PRO A 34 -0.37 -2.43 11.00
C PRO A 34 -0.95 -3.84 10.91
N LEU A 35 -0.72 -4.52 9.77
CA LEU A 35 -0.99 -5.93 9.60
C LEU A 35 0.18 -6.74 10.17
N PHE A 36 -0.08 -7.50 11.22
CA PHE A 36 0.93 -8.34 11.86
C PHE A 36 0.94 -9.74 11.24
N PRO A 37 2.08 -10.22 10.73
CA PRO A 37 2.15 -11.53 10.08
C PRO A 37 1.70 -12.72 10.93
N ASN A 38 1.90 -12.67 12.24
CA ASN A 38 1.49 -13.73 13.17
C ASN A 38 -0.02 -13.79 13.44
N TYR A 39 -0.81 -12.83 12.96
CA TYR A 39 -2.26 -12.80 13.11
C TYR A 39 -3.03 -13.01 11.81
N LEU A 40 -2.38 -13.39 10.71
CA LEU A 40 -3.03 -13.52 9.40
C LEU A 40 -4.18 -14.54 9.43
N ASP A 41 -4.01 -15.68 10.12
CA ASP A 41 -5.06 -16.69 10.24
C ASP A 41 -6.25 -16.18 11.06
N GLU A 42 -6.03 -15.47 12.16
CA GLU A 42 -7.10 -14.87 12.97
C GLU A 42 -7.83 -13.79 12.16
N ILE A 43 -7.10 -12.95 11.44
CA ILE A 43 -7.67 -11.92 10.58
C ILE A 43 -8.51 -12.54 9.48
N ARG A 44 -7.98 -13.58 8.80
CA ARG A 44 -8.69 -14.31 7.76
C ARG A 44 -9.97 -14.96 8.26
N ASN A 45 -9.87 -15.71 9.36
CA ASN A 45 -10.94 -16.60 9.79
C ASN A 45 -11.97 -15.94 10.73
N THR A 46 -11.62 -14.77 11.30
CA THR A 46 -12.47 -14.10 12.29
C THR A 46 -12.77 -12.65 11.94
N LEU A 47 -11.73 -11.85 11.70
CA LEU A 47 -11.92 -10.40 11.51
C LEU A 47 -12.58 -10.08 10.16
N ILE A 48 -12.08 -10.64 9.06
CA ILE A 48 -12.64 -10.41 7.71
C ILE A 48 -14.12 -10.82 7.62
N PRO A 49 -14.54 -12.03 8.10
CA PRO A 49 -15.93 -12.39 8.20
C PRO A 49 -16.77 -11.38 8.98
N SER A 50 -16.31 -11.00 10.17
CA SER A 50 -17.01 -10.04 11.03
C SER A 50 -17.20 -8.66 10.38
N LEU A 51 -16.20 -8.21 9.61
CA LEU A 51 -16.26 -6.96 8.85
C LEU A 51 -17.25 -7.04 7.69
N GLY A 52 -17.26 -8.15 6.95
CA GLY A 52 -18.20 -8.39 5.85
C GLY A 52 -19.64 -8.43 6.34
N GLU A 53 -19.91 -9.19 7.41
CA GLU A 53 -21.23 -9.27 8.08
C GLU A 53 -21.68 -7.91 8.66
N ALA A 54 -20.73 -7.06 9.04
CA ALA A 54 -21.03 -5.71 9.50
C ALA A 54 -21.31 -4.72 8.38
N GLY A 55 -21.10 -5.09 7.11
CA GLY A 55 -21.40 -4.29 5.94
C GLY A 55 -20.25 -3.44 5.38
N VAL A 56 -19.01 -3.76 5.75
CA VAL A 56 -17.81 -3.17 5.13
C VAL A 56 -17.82 -3.46 3.63
N LYS A 57 -17.42 -2.49 2.82
CA LYS A 57 -17.36 -2.60 1.35
C LYS A 57 -15.95 -2.76 0.81
N HIS A 58 -14.96 -2.28 1.56
CA HIS A 58 -13.57 -2.27 1.13
C HIS A 58 -12.63 -2.46 2.31
N ILE A 59 -11.59 -3.29 2.13
CA ILE A 59 -10.55 -3.52 3.14
C ILE A 59 -9.20 -3.10 2.60
N ILE A 60 -8.49 -2.28 3.38
CA ILE A 60 -7.10 -1.90 3.11
C ILE A 60 -6.19 -2.69 4.05
N LEU A 61 -5.19 -3.37 3.49
CA LEU A 61 -4.17 -4.09 4.24
C LEU A 61 -2.80 -3.45 4.04
N GLU A 62 -2.09 -3.19 5.15
CA GLU A 62 -0.72 -2.67 5.12
C GLU A 62 0.10 -3.34 6.21
N PHE A 63 1.18 -4.03 5.83
CA PHE A 63 2.05 -4.73 6.76
C PHE A 63 2.75 -3.79 7.75
N LEU A 64 3.04 -4.34 8.91
CA LEU A 64 3.90 -3.69 9.89
C LEU A 64 5.23 -3.33 9.24
N LYS A 65 5.69 -2.11 9.48
CA LYS A 65 7.05 -1.65 9.16
C LYS A 65 7.83 -1.62 10.45
N LEU A 66 8.93 -2.37 10.52
CA LEU A 66 9.75 -2.42 11.74
C LEU A 66 10.76 -1.27 11.73
N PRO A 67 10.70 -0.31 12.66
CA PRO A 67 11.76 0.67 12.80
C PRO A 67 13.12 0.01 13.01
N VAL A 68 14.16 0.51 12.34
CA VAL A 68 15.53 -0.03 12.47
C VAL A 68 16.02 0.00 13.93
N GLU A 69 15.54 0.96 14.72
CA GLU A 69 15.85 1.14 16.13
C GLU A 69 15.01 0.25 17.08
N MET A 70 14.15 -0.58 16.53
CA MET A 70 13.20 -1.41 17.29
C MET A 70 13.83 -2.51 18.14
N THR A 71 15.11 -2.74 18.00
CA THR A 71 15.85 -3.65 18.87
C THR A 71 15.97 -3.16 20.31
N LEU A 72 15.53 -1.92 20.59
CA LEU A 72 15.69 -1.24 21.87
C LEU A 72 14.34 -0.67 22.37
N GLY A 73 13.86 -1.10 23.51
CA GLY A 73 12.80 -0.42 24.25
C GLY A 73 11.37 -0.93 24.02
N ARG A 74 10.41 -0.03 23.84
CA ARG A 74 8.95 -0.31 23.83
C ARG A 74 8.49 -1.38 22.83
N SER A 75 9.21 -1.58 21.77
CA SER A 75 8.88 -2.56 20.74
C SER A 75 9.13 -3.99 21.18
N LYS A 76 10.17 -4.20 22.00
CA LYS A 76 10.41 -5.51 22.61
C LYS A 76 9.25 -5.88 23.53
N GLU A 77 8.80 -4.95 24.37
CA GLU A 77 7.62 -5.17 25.23
C GLU A 77 6.37 -5.52 24.43
N LEU A 78 6.18 -4.90 23.24
CA LEU A 78 5.07 -5.23 22.37
C LEU A 78 5.20 -6.66 21.84
N PHE A 79 6.35 -7.06 21.32
CA PHE A 79 6.57 -8.40 20.79
C PHE A 79 6.49 -9.48 21.88
N ASP A 80 7.03 -9.19 23.07
CA ASP A 80 6.87 -10.06 24.23
C ASP A 80 5.39 -10.22 24.60
N ALA A 81 4.62 -9.12 24.58
CA ALA A 81 3.19 -9.14 24.85
C ALA A 81 2.37 -9.89 23.78
N LEU A 82 2.86 -9.93 22.54
CA LEU A 82 2.25 -10.65 21.42
C LEU A 82 2.75 -12.12 21.34
N ASN A 83 3.69 -12.50 22.19
CA ASN A 83 4.40 -13.79 22.16
C ASN A 83 4.93 -14.11 20.75
N TRP A 84 5.56 -13.12 20.12
CA TRP A 84 6.04 -13.18 18.75
C TRP A 84 7.39 -12.48 18.60
N ASP A 85 8.37 -13.18 18.03
CA ASP A 85 9.64 -12.56 17.64
C ASP A 85 9.53 -11.98 16.22
N GLY A 86 9.00 -10.76 16.15
CA GLY A 86 8.82 -10.05 14.88
C GLY A 86 10.15 -9.71 14.19
N ILE A 87 11.21 -9.53 14.96
CA ILE A 87 12.55 -9.21 14.40
C ILE A 87 13.10 -10.43 13.68
N GLU A 88 13.07 -11.59 14.34
CA GLU A 88 13.54 -12.84 13.74
C GLU A 88 12.71 -13.23 12.55
N PHE A 89 11.38 -13.09 12.62
CA PHE A 89 10.50 -13.32 11.47
C PHE A 89 10.89 -12.46 10.27
N TYR A 90 11.13 -11.14 10.46
CA TYR A 90 11.50 -10.24 9.35
C TYR A 90 12.87 -10.60 8.76
N LYS A 91 13.83 -11.05 9.57
CA LYS A 91 15.12 -11.55 9.08
C LYS A 91 14.96 -12.79 8.23
N GLN A 92 14.19 -13.78 8.69
CA GLN A 92 13.92 -15.02 7.96
C GLN A 92 13.22 -14.77 6.64
N MET A 93 12.36 -13.76 6.57
CA MET A 93 11.67 -13.32 5.35
C MET A 93 12.51 -12.37 4.49
N CYS A 94 13.81 -12.24 4.75
CA CYS A 94 14.73 -11.39 3.99
C CYS A 94 14.24 -9.93 3.89
N ALA A 95 13.74 -9.37 5.01
CA ALA A 95 13.25 -8.00 5.03
C ALA A 95 14.31 -7.00 4.54
N GLU A 96 13.86 -6.02 3.79
CA GLU A 96 14.69 -4.99 3.17
C GLU A 96 14.65 -3.71 4.00
N ARG A 97 15.79 -3.03 4.07
CA ARG A 97 15.86 -1.75 4.76
C ARG A 97 15.39 -0.62 3.84
N ASN A 98 14.38 0.12 4.28
CA ASN A 98 13.93 1.35 3.65
C ASN A 98 14.07 2.51 4.64
N GLY A 99 15.13 3.29 4.50
CA GLY A 99 15.40 4.41 5.40
C GLY A 99 15.58 3.94 6.85
N ARG A 100 14.60 4.25 7.70
CA ARG A 100 14.58 3.89 9.13
C ARG A 100 13.71 2.68 9.46
N GLU A 101 13.24 1.96 8.46
CA GLU A 101 12.31 0.85 8.64
C GLU A 101 12.80 -0.40 7.89
N TRP A 102 12.52 -1.56 8.46
CA TRP A 102 12.61 -2.84 7.78
C TRP A 102 11.23 -3.22 7.26
N MET A 103 11.16 -3.62 6.01
CA MET A 103 9.94 -3.98 5.32
C MET A 103 10.08 -5.36 4.70
N LEU A 104 9.01 -6.14 4.72
CA LEU A 104 8.95 -7.38 3.97
C LEU A 104 9.06 -7.09 2.47
N PRO A 105 9.77 -7.92 1.68
CA PRO A 105 9.80 -7.79 0.23
C PRO A 105 8.38 -7.84 -0.38
N ALA A 106 8.16 -7.12 -1.45
CA ALA A 106 6.84 -7.03 -2.09
C ALA A 106 6.28 -8.40 -2.47
N LYS A 107 7.14 -9.31 -2.97
CA LYS A 107 6.76 -10.70 -3.30
C LYS A 107 6.25 -11.46 -2.07
N VAL A 108 6.98 -11.40 -0.96
CA VAL A 108 6.58 -12.06 0.30
C VAL A 108 5.25 -11.53 0.80
N LYS A 109 5.08 -10.19 0.82
CA LYS A 109 3.80 -9.56 1.19
C LYS A 109 2.66 -10.07 0.31
N TRP A 110 2.88 -10.13 -1.00
CA TRP A 110 1.87 -10.58 -1.94
C TRP A 110 1.44 -12.02 -1.70
N GLU A 111 2.40 -12.92 -1.48
CA GLU A 111 2.13 -14.33 -1.14
C GLU A 111 1.33 -14.47 0.16
N LEU A 112 1.69 -13.70 1.19
CA LEU A 112 0.98 -13.70 2.47
C LEU A 112 -0.43 -13.11 2.38
N LEU A 113 -0.69 -12.21 1.43
CA LEU A 113 -1.99 -11.56 1.27
C LEU A 113 -3.01 -12.42 0.51
N GLN A 114 -2.58 -13.34 -0.37
CA GLN A 114 -3.49 -14.12 -1.21
C GLN A 114 -4.65 -14.77 -0.44
N PRO A 115 -4.41 -15.51 0.67
CA PRO A 115 -5.51 -16.13 1.42
C PRO A 115 -6.48 -15.12 2.05
N LEU A 116 -5.99 -13.90 2.40
CA LEU A 116 -6.83 -12.85 2.95
C LEU A 116 -7.69 -12.22 1.85
N ILE A 117 -7.10 -11.99 0.68
CA ILE A 117 -7.80 -11.42 -0.49
C ILE A 117 -8.93 -12.34 -0.93
N GLU A 118 -8.66 -13.65 -1.02
CA GLU A 118 -9.70 -14.64 -1.31
C GLU A 118 -10.86 -14.56 -0.32
N GLN A 119 -10.54 -14.45 0.98
CA GLN A 119 -11.56 -14.33 2.02
C GLN A 119 -12.34 -13.01 1.91
N ILE A 120 -11.68 -11.90 1.61
CA ILE A 120 -12.32 -10.58 1.37
C ILE A 120 -13.33 -10.70 0.23
N HIS A 121 -12.93 -11.32 -0.88
CA HIS A 121 -13.80 -11.52 -2.04
C HIS A 121 -14.99 -12.43 -1.76
N GLN A 122 -14.82 -13.49 -0.94
CA GLN A 122 -15.91 -14.38 -0.53
C GLN A 122 -17.02 -13.64 0.23
N TYR A 123 -16.70 -12.56 0.92
CA TYR A 123 -17.66 -11.70 1.61
C TYR A 123 -18.16 -10.52 0.73
N GLY A 124 -17.86 -10.52 -0.56
CA GLY A 124 -18.31 -9.48 -1.50
C GLY A 124 -17.66 -8.12 -1.28
N MET A 125 -16.55 -8.07 -0.53
CA MET A 125 -15.76 -6.86 -0.33
C MET A 125 -14.67 -6.73 -1.39
N THR A 126 -14.13 -5.53 -1.56
CA THR A 126 -12.95 -5.28 -2.38
C THR A 126 -11.71 -5.07 -1.53
N TYR A 127 -10.54 -5.35 -2.11
CA TYR A 127 -9.23 -5.22 -1.49
C TYR A 127 -8.46 -4.01 -2.03
N GLY A 128 -7.79 -3.28 -1.15
CA GLY A 128 -6.80 -2.27 -1.47
C GLY A 128 -5.47 -2.52 -0.76
N ALA A 129 -4.37 -2.33 -1.47
CA ALA A 129 -3.04 -2.41 -0.87
C ALA A 129 -2.64 -1.08 -0.25
N GLY A 130 -2.30 -1.07 1.03
CA GLY A 130 -1.66 0.06 1.69
C GLY A 130 -0.14 0.11 1.42
N ASP A 131 0.44 -1.03 1.07
CA ASP A 131 1.85 -1.13 0.68
C ASP A 131 2.08 -0.64 -0.75
N TYR A 132 2.94 0.36 -0.92
CA TYR A 132 3.17 1.07 -2.18
C TYR A 132 3.45 0.14 -3.38
N GLY A 133 4.36 -0.80 -3.22
CA GLY A 133 4.74 -1.73 -4.29
C GLY A 133 3.65 -2.72 -4.73
N LEU A 134 2.51 -2.76 -4.02
CA LEU A 134 1.37 -3.64 -4.30
C LEU A 134 0.10 -2.89 -4.72
N ASN A 135 0.13 -1.55 -4.76
CA ASN A 135 -1.08 -0.75 -5.00
C ASN A 135 -1.77 -1.08 -6.33
N HIS A 136 -1.00 -1.42 -7.37
CA HIS A 136 -1.52 -1.78 -8.70
C HIS A 136 -2.21 -3.14 -8.74
N LEU A 137 -2.05 -3.96 -7.69
CA LEU A 137 -2.66 -5.29 -7.55
C LEU A 137 -3.97 -5.27 -6.76
N GLY A 138 -4.38 -4.10 -6.26
CA GLY A 138 -5.68 -3.93 -5.61
C GLY A 138 -6.85 -3.99 -6.60
N ASP A 139 -8.07 -4.20 -6.10
CA ASP A 139 -9.29 -4.30 -6.92
C ASP A 139 -9.75 -2.94 -7.45
N THR A 140 -9.31 -1.86 -6.84
CA THR A 140 -9.76 -0.49 -7.06
C THR A 140 -8.63 0.38 -7.60
N ASP A 141 -8.95 1.52 -8.19
CA ASP A 141 -7.97 2.45 -8.76
C ASP A 141 -7.27 3.30 -7.68
N CYS A 142 -7.78 3.28 -6.48
CA CYS A 142 -7.09 3.84 -5.31
C CYS A 142 -7.12 2.85 -4.15
N CYS A 143 -6.11 2.91 -3.29
CA CYS A 143 -6.01 1.99 -2.14
C CYS A 143 -7.20 2.05 -1.18
N CYS A 144 -8.00 3.13 -1.21
CA CYS A 144 -9.16 3.33 -0.34
C CYS A 144 -10.51 3.04 -1.01
N GLY A 145 -10.53 2.58 -2.27
CA GLY A 145 -11.76 2.21 -2.97
C GLY A 145 -12.74 3.35 -3.27
N LEU A 146 -12.32 4.62 -3.15
CA LEU A 146 -13.20 5.77 -3.39
C LEU A 146 -13.68 5.89 -4.82
N ASP A 147 -12.92 5.36 -5.77
CA ASP A 147 -13.31 5.30 -7.20
C ASP A 147 -14.57 4.46 -7.45
N LYS A 148 -15.02 3.66 -6.48
CA LYS A 148 -16.29 2.92 -6.52
C LYS A 148 -17.49 3.71 -6.01
N ILE A 149 -17.29 4.92 -5.50
CA ILE A 149 -18.36 5.78 -5.02
C ILE A 149 -18.77 6.73 -6.13
N GLU A 150 -20.07 6.90 -6.33
CA GLU A 150 -20.61 7.85 -7.30
C GLU A 150 -20.06 9.26 -7.07
N GLY A 151 -19.61 9.91 -8.15
CA GLY A 151 -18.94 11.20 -8.11
C GLY A 151 -17.44 11.17 -7.85
N PHE A 152 -16.86 10.02 -7.50
CA PHE A 152 -15.43 9.84 -7.23
C PHE A 152 -14.72 8.91 -8.22
N SER A 153 -15.34 8.57 -9.35
CA SER A 153 -14.77 7.64 -10.35
C SER A 153 -13.37 8.02 -10.86
N ASN A 154 -13.05 9.33 -10.85
CA ASN A 154 -11.73 9.82 -11.24
C ASN A 154 -10.77 10.03 -10.05
N TRP A 155 -11.17 9.61 -8.85
CA TRP A 155 -10.33 9.75 -7.68
C TRP A 155 -9.04 8.96 -7.85
N ASN A 156 -7.92 9.65 -7.66
CA ASN A 156 -6.58 9.07 -7.80
C ASN A 156 -6.29 8.43 -9.19
N HIS A 157 -6.98 8.88 -10.24
CA HIS A 157 -6.81 8.35 -11.59
C HIS A 157 -5.41 8.56 -12.15
N ASN A 158 -4.79 9.71 -11.86
CA ASN A 158 -3.49 10.13 -12.40
C ASN A 158 -2.33 9.70 -11.48
N ASN A 159 -2.16 8.41 -11.25
CA ASN A 159 -1.00 7.88 -10.55
C ASN A 159 -0.38 6.67 -11.27
N PHE A 160 0.88 6.40 -10.96
CA PHE A 160 1.66 5.37 -11.64
C PHE A 160 1.10 3.96 -11.40
N SER A 161 0.55 3.67 -10.22
CA SER A 161 -0.04 2.35 -9.94
C SER A 161 -1.24 2.06 -10.84
N ASN A 162 -2.09 3.06 -11.08
CA ASN A 162 -3.19 2.93 -12.01
C ASN A 162 -2.73 2.79 -13.45
N TRP A 163 -1.72 3.56 -13.82
CA TRP A 163 -1.15 3.45 -15.16
C TRP A 163 -0.62 2.04 -15.41
N ILE A 164 0.18 1.46 -14.47
CA ILE A 164 0.68 0.09 -14.56
C ILE A 164 -0.48 -0.92 -14.66
N LYS A 165 -1.50 -0.75 -13.81
CA LYS A 165 -2.64 -1.65 -13.75
C LYS A 165 -3.39 -1.71 -15.09
N ASN A 166 -3.60 -0.57 -15.72
CA ASN A 166 -4.47 -0.44 -16.89
C ASN A 166 -3.72 -0.48 -18.23
N THR A 167 -2.39 -0.31 -18.23
CA THR A 167 -1.63 -0.35 -19.47
C THR A 167 -1.51 -1.76 -20.05
N ARG A 168 -1.62 -1.86 -21.38
CA ARG A 168 -1.43 -3.11 -22.13
C ARG A 168 0.01 -3.30 -22.62
N THR A 169 0.86 -2.29 -22.49
CA THR A 169 2.26 -2.41 -22.91
C THR A 169 3.11 -3.04 -21.81
N ASN A 170 4.03 -3.89 -22.22
CA ASN A 170 5.03 -4.46 -21.31
C ASN A 170 6.29 -3.59 -21.22
N VAL A 171 6.45 -2.59 -22.10
CA VAL A 171 7.56 -1.65 -22.09
C VAL A 171 7.09 -0.32 -21.53
N ILE A 172 7.73 0.14 -20.47
CA ILE A 172 7.35 1.31 -19.68
C ILE A 172 8.38 2.41 -19.89
N ILE A 173 8.00 3.45 -20.65
CA ILE A 173 8.84 4.56 -21.06
C ILE A 173 8.36 5.83 -20.35
N PHE A 174 9.28 6.61 -19.78
CA PHE A 174 8.99 7.78 -18.96
C PHE A 174 8.04 8.77 -19.64
N ASN A 175 8.39 9.23 -20.83
CA ASN A 175 7.61 10.25 -21.54
C ASN A 175 6.19 9.81 -21.85
N LYS A 176 5.99 8.52 -22.18
CA LYS A 176 4.65 7.97 -22.41
C LYS A 176 3.79 7.99 -21.14
N VAL A 177 4.38 7.57 -20.03
CA VAL A 177 3.70 7.59 -18.72
C VAL A 177 3.34 9.01 -18.31
N VAL A 178 4.27 9.94 -18.44
CA VAL A 178 4.07 11.35 -18.07
C VAL A 178 2.99 12.01 -18.91
N GLN A 179 2.95 11.77 -20.22
CA GLN A 179 1.90 12.33 -21.10
C GLN A 179 0.50 11.87 -20.69
N GLU A 180 0.36 10.66 -20.21
CA GLU A 180 -0.93 10.10 -19.79
C GLU A 180 -1.31 10.47 -18.35
N MET A 181 -0.32 10.74 -17.46
CA MET A 181 -0.56 10.99 -16.03
C MET A 181 -0.52 12.46 -15.64
N ILE A 182 0.31 13.28 -16.28
CA ILE A 182 0.56 14.65 -15.85
C ILE A 182 0.01 15.63 -16.89
N PRO A 183 -1.05 16.40 -16.57
CA PRO A 183 -1.66 17.32 -17.50
C PRO A 183 -0.74 18.48 -17.93
N SER A 184 0.27 18.82 -17.12
CA SER A 184 1.18 19.91 -17.39
C SER A 184 2.54 19.73 -16.75
N GLN A 185 3.61 19.86 -17.53
CA GLN A 185 4.99 19.84 -17.07
C GLN A 185 5.36 21.07 -16.21
N SER A 186 4.58 22.12 -16.31
CA SER A 186 4.82 23.40 -15.62
C SER A 186 4.23 23.45 -14.20
N ILE A 187 3.45 22.45 -13.79
CA ILE A 187 2.88 22.44 -12.46
C ILE A 187 4.01 22.28 -11.44
N ARG A 188 4.18 23.29 -10.60
CA ARG A 188 5.09 23.20 -9.45
C ARG A 188 4.51 22.26 -8.42
N MET A 189 5.35 21.46 -7.83
CA MET A 189 4.92 20.66 -6.69
C MET A 189 4.69 21.54 -5.47
N TYR A 190 3.46 21.87 -5.34
CA TYR A 190 3.00 22.43 -4.09
C TYR A 190 2.60 21.32 -3.22
N ILE A 191 3.35 20.97 -2.21
CA ILE A 191 2.69 20.09 -1.41
C ILE A 191 3.31 19.79 -0.16
N ASN A 192 2.56 19.44 0.71
CA ASN A 192 2.73 18.73 2.00
C ASN A 192 4.18 18.38 2.43
N SER A 193 5.18 18.83 1.67
CA SER A 193 6.56 18.50 1.92
C SER A 193 7.54 19.54 1.37
N HIS A 194 7.36 20.81 1.74
CA HIS A 194 8.39 21.82 1.54
C HIS A 194 9.78 21.37 2.02
N SER A 195 9.83 20.46 2.98
CA SER A 195 11.07 19.85 3.46
C SER A 195 11.70 18.82 2.52
N ARG A 196 10.98 18.32 1.51
CA ARG A 196 11.46 17.27 0.60
C ARG A 196 11.79 17.75 -0.78
N ILE A 197 11.33 18.93 -1.16
CA ILE A 197 11.51 19.49 -2.49
C ILE A 197 11.99 20.89 -2.32
N SER A 198 13.27 21.09 -2.58
CA SER A 198 13.89 22.41 -2.56
C SER A 198 13.68 23.12 -3.89
N GLY A 199 13.32 24.38 -3.85
CA GLY A 199 13.37 25.28 -5.00
C GLY A 199 12.19 25.19 -5.97
N ASP A 200 12.45 25.57 -7.21
CA ASP A 200 11.51 25.69 -8.32
C ASP A 200 11.24 24.39 -9.08
N ASN A 201 11.32 23.24 -8.38
CA ASN A 201 11.18 21.95 -9.03
C ASN A 201 9.73 21.71 -9.50
N THR A 202 9.56 21.19 -10.70
CA THR A 202 8.25 20.81 -11.24
C THR A 202 7.93 19.36 -10.88
N ILE A 203 6.65 18.99 -10.97
CA ILE A 203 6.24 17.58 -10.82
C ILE A 203 6.99 16.71 -11.84
N TYR A 204 7.13 17.18 -13.05
CA TYR A 204 7.88 16.47 -14.12
C TYR A 204 9.31 16.15 -13.68
N ASN A 205 10.07 17.18 -13.27
CA ASN A 205 11.48 17.00 -12.87
C ASN A 205 11.61 16.08 -11.64
N TYR A 206 10.70 16.22 -10.67
CA TYR A 206 10.68 15.36 -9.50
C TYR A 206 10.43 13.90 -9.89
N LEU A 207 9.45 13.63 -10.74
CA LEU A 207 9.16 12.27 -11.18
C LEU A 207 10.28 11.70 -12.05
N LYS A 208 10.90 12.51 -12.92
CA LYS A 208 12.06 12.12 -13.72
C LYS A 208 13.24 11.72 -12.84
N ASP A 209 13.50 12.48 -11.78
CA ASP A 209 14.55 12.15 -10.80
C ASP A 209 14.27 10.80 -10.09
N LYS A 210 13.03 10.55 -9.68
CA LYS A 210 12.65 9.26 -9.07
C LYS A 210 12.68 8.11 -10.05
N TRP A 211 12.23 8.35 -11.26
CA TRP A 211 12.23 7.38 -12.36
C TRP A 211 13.61 6.83 -12.65
N ASN A 212 14.62 7.70 -12.68
CA ASN A 212 15.99 7.37 -13.04
C ASN A 212 16.86 6.89 -11.86
N ARG A 213 16.21 6.34 -10.81
CA ARG A 213 16.89 5.76 -9.64
C ARG A 213 16.42 4.33 -9.38
N PRO A 214 16.67 3.39 -10.31
CA PRO A 214 16.25 2.00 -10.11
C PRO A 214 16.83 1.43 -8.82
N GLY A 215 16.11 0.48 -8.22
CA GLY A 215 16.45 -0.10 -6.91
C GLY A 215 16.08 0.78 -5.71
N THR A 216 15.45 1.94 -5.92
CA THR A 216 14.93 2.76 -4.82
C THR A 216 13.42 2.57 -4.64
N THR A 217 12.93 2.83 -3.44
CA THR A 217 11.50 2.66 -3.08
C THR A 217 10.55 3.61 -3.82
N ASN A 218 11.06 4.55 -4.58
CA ASN A 218 10.26 5.52 -5.33
C ASN A 218 10.39 5.34 -6.85
N ALA A 219 11.20 4.40 -7.30
CA ALA A 219 11.34 4.07 -8.72
C ALA A 219 10.26 3.07 -9.16
N PRO A 220 10.02 2.95 -10.47
CA PRO A 220 9.03 2.01 -10.99
C PRO A 220 9.26 0.54 -10.60
N ASP A 221 10.49 0.10 -10.46
CA ASP A 221 10.86 -1.25 -10.05
C ASP A 221 10.59 -1.56 -8.56
N ALA A 222 10.12 -0.60 -7.79
CA ALA A 222 9.53 -0.86 -6.48
C ALA A 222 8.15 -1.55 -6.55
N PHE A 223 7.50 -1.53 -7.72
CA PHE A 223 6.24 -2.21 -7.95
C PHE A 223 6.47 -3.68 -8.31
N LEU A 224 5.76 -4.58 -7.66
CA LEU A 224 5.86 -6.02 -7.93
C LEU A 224 5.53 -6.31 -9.40
N GLY A 225 6.42 -7.02 -10.09
CA GLY A 225 6.27 -7.33 -11.50
C GLY A 225 6.73 -6.22 -12.46
N VAL A 226 7.42 -5.20 -11.95
CA VAL A 226 8.11 -4.18 -12.77
C VAL A 226 9.60 -4.29 -12.52
N GLU A 227 10.39 -4.33 -13.58
CA GLU A 227 11.84 -4.49 -13.49
C GLU A 227 12.58 -3.55 -14.43
N TRP A 228 13.76 -3.11 -14.03
CA TRP A 228 14.72 -2.44 -14.89
C TRP A 228 15.79 -3.44 -15.35
N LYS A 229 16.07 -3.49 -16.67
CA LYS A 229 17.03 -4.42 -17.28
C LYS A 229 18.33 -3.76 -17.73
N GLY A 230 18.53 -2.49 -17.37
CA GLY A 230 19.71 -1.73 -17.79
C GLY A 230 19.49 -0.89 -19.03
N ASP A 231 18.30 -0.86 -19.60
CA ASP A 231 17.98 -0.15 -20.82
C ASP A 231 17.61 1.32 -20.56
N PHE A 232 17.89 2.17 -21.55
CA PHE A 232 17.56 3.59 -21.53
C PHE A 232 16.86 3.99 -22.83
N ASP A 233 15.97 4.97 -22.75
CA ASP A 233 15.37 5.60 -23.93
C ASP A 233 16.33 6.62 -24.61
N GLU A 234 15.88 7.20 -25.72
CA GLU A 234 16.67 8.18 -26.51
C GLU A 234 17.02 9.44 -25.70
N GLU A 235 16.28 9.75 -24.63
CA GLU A 235 16.52 10.88 -23.73
C GLU A 235 17.37 10.49 -22.50
N GLY A 236 17.81 9.24 -22.40
CA GLY A 236 18.61 8.72 -21.31
C GLY A 236 17.80 8.40 -20.05
N ASN A 237 16.47 8.27 -20.15
CA ASN A 237 15.66 7.79 -19.03
C ASN A 237 15.64 6.27 -18.98
N CYS A 238 15.60 5.69 -17.76
CA CYS A 238 15.47 4.26 -17.57
C CYS A 238 14.19 3.72 -18.25
N VAL A 239 14.32 2.59 -18.93
CA VAL A 239 13.21 1.84 -19.52
C VAL A 239 12.90 0.66 -18.61
N TYR A 240 11.66 0.56 -18.16
CA TYR A 240 11.20 -0.53 -17.31
C TYR A 240 10.34 -1.53 -18.08
N TYR A 241 10.23 -2.73 -17.53
CA TYR A 241 9.49 -3.84 -18.14
C TYR A 241 8.51 -4.41 -17.15
N LYS A 242 7.31 -4.67 -17.63
CA LYS A 242 6.27 -5.36 -16.86
C LYS A 242 6.44 -6.86 -17.08
N SER A 243 6.66 -7.61 -15.99
CA SER A 243 6.64 -9.07 -16.01
C SER A 243 5.19 -9.53 -16.07
N ASN A 244 4.93 -10.52 -16.89
CA ASN A 244 3.62 -11.15 -17.00
C ASN A 244 3.33 -12.03 -15.78
#